data_54f6908cd991e13992620bcc300e7811
#
_entry.id   54f6908cd991e13992620bcc300e7811
#
_cell.length_a   1.000
_cell.length_b   1.000
_cell.length_c   1.000
_cell.angle_alpha   90.00
_cell.angle_beta   90.00
_cell.angle_gamma   90.00
#
_symmetry.space_group_name_H-M   'P 1'
#
loop_
_entity.id
_entity.type
_entity.pdbx_description
1 polymer ?
#
loop_
_entity_poly.entity_id
_entity_poly.type
_entity_poly.pdbx_seq_one_letter_code
_entity_poly.pdbx_strand_id
1 'polypeptide(L)'
;MEEKQELKVHGSFVGVLRKEDGTVTTTRKDNMILDCGYDFIADAIGNSSATRPNAMDNISVGTSATAVNAQQTSLYSHLMTKKATYQHLKGSKAFSISTKFE
;
A
#
# COMPACT_ATOMS: atom_id res chain seq x y z
N MET A 1 14.72 3.56 -34.42
CA MET A 1 13.79 2.68 -33.67
C MET A 1 13.74 3.11 -32.23
N GLU A 2 12.55 3.37 -31.73
CA GLU A 2 12.35 3.67 -30.32
C GLU A 2 11.86 2.42 -29.59
N GLU A 3 12.44 2.15 -28.44
CA GLU A 3 11.95 1.13 -27.53
C GLU A 3 11.35 1.80 -26.29
N LYS A 4 10.17 1.35 -25.89
CA LYS A 4 9.48 1.84 -24.71
C LYS A 4 9.15 0.67 -23.79
N GLN A 5 9.60 0.77 -22.55
CA GLN A 5 9.23 -0.20 -21.52
C GLN A 5 8.20 0.42 -20.56
N GLU A 6 7.18 -0.35 -20.23
CA GLU A 6 6.16 0.05 -19.29
C GLU A 6 6.19 -0.87 -18.07
N LEU A 7 6.12 -0.25 -16.90
CA LEU A 7 5.97 -0.97 -15.63
C LEU A 7 4.53 -0.87 -15.16
N LYS A 8 3.88 -2.02 -15.00
CA LYS A 8 2.54 -2.08 -14.42
C LYS A 8 2.63 -2.57 -12.99
N VAL A 9 1.94 -1.89 -12.09
CA VAL A 9 1.94 -2.22 -10.67
C VAL A 9 0.54 -2.63 -10.25
N HIS A 10 0.47 -3.75 -9.54
CA HIS A 10 -0.77 -4.27 -8.99
C HIS A 10 -0.61 -4.44 -7.48
N GLY A 11 -1.61 -4.00 -6.72
CA GLY A 11 -1.65 -4.15 -5.28
C GLY A 11 -2.85 -4.97 -4.84
N SER A 12 -2.67 -5.71 -3.77
CA SER A 12 -3.77 -6.39 -3.11
C SER A 12 -3.71 -6.19 -1.60
N PHE A 13 -4.86 -6.25 -0.98
CA PHE A 13 -5.01 -6.12 0.46
C PHE A 13 -5.55 -7.44 1.03
N VAL A 14 -4.94 -7.89 2.12
CA VAL A 14 -5.44 -9.03 2.90
C VAL A 14 -5.64 -8.56 4.34
N GLY A 15 -6.88 -8.59 4.80
CA GLY A 15 -7.24 -8.27 6.17
C GLY A 15 -7.68 -9.51 6.92
N VAL A 16 -7.15 -9.72 8.12
CA VAL A 16 -7.55 -10.80 9.01
C VAL A 16 -8.10 -10.19 10.30
N LEU A 17 -9.38 -10.42 10.55
CA LEU A 17 -10.04 -9.98 11.76
C LEU A 17 -10.17 -11.16 12.73
N ARG A 18 -9.60 -11.03 13.92
CA ARG A 18 -9.74 -12.00 15.01
C ARG A 18 -10.59 -11.38 16.12
N LYS A 19 -11.69 -12.06 16.45
CA LYS A 19 -12.59 -11.63 17.52
C LYS A 19 -12.23 -12.35 18.82
N GLU A 20 -12.68 -11.78 19.93
CA GLU A 20 -12.44 -12.34 21.26
C GLU A 20 -13.01 -13.74 21.44
N ASP A 21 -14.09 -14.07 20.72
CA ASP A 21 -14.72 -15.40 20.75
C ASP A 21 -13.94 -16.46 19.96
N GLY A 22 -12.81 -16.10 19.37
CA GLY A 22 -11.99 -16.99 18.56
C GLY A 22 -12.34 -17.02 17.08
N THR A 23 -13.37 -16.30 16.65
CA THR A 23 -13.76 -16.22 15.24
C THR A 23 -12.71 -15.48 14.44
N VAL A 24 -12.35 -16.03 13.28
CA VAL A 24 -11.40 -15.42 12.35
C VAL A 24 -12.07 -15.17 11.00
N THR A 25 -12.03 -13.94 10.54
CA THR A 25 -12.53 -13.55 9.21
C THR A 25 -11.37 -13.04 8.37
N THR A 26 -11.22 -13.58 7.16
CA THR A 26 -10.19 -13.14 6.21
C THR A 26 -10.86 -12.47 5.02
N THR A 27 -10.42 -11.27 4.70
CA THR A 27 -10.90 -10.49 3.56
C THR A 27 -9.74 -10.27 2.58
N ARG A 28 -9.99 -10.50 1.29
CA ARG A 28 -9.03 -10.22 0.22
C ARG A 28 -9.66 -9.27 -0.78
N LYS A 29 -8.91 -8.28 -1.19
CA LYS A 29 -9.37 -7.28 -2.13
C LYS A 29 -8.23 -6.82 -3.02
N ASP A 30 -8.52 -6.61 -4.31
CA ASP A 30 -7.61 -5.87 -5.16
C ASP A 30 -7.63 -4.41 -4.75
N ASN A 31 -6.46 -3.80 -4.71
CA ASN A 31 -6.29 -2.45 -4.21
C ASN A 31 -6.10 -1.47 -5.35
N MET A 32 -6.74 -0.29 -5.25
CA MET A 32 -6.48 0.80 -6.18
C MET A 32 -5.19 1.51 -5.77
N ILE A 33 -4.28 1.71 -6.72
CA ILE A 33 -3.11 2.55 -6.52
C ILE A 33 -3.47 3.96 -6.95
N LEU A 34 -3.40 4.92 -6.01
CA LEU A 34 -3.73 6.31 -6.25
C LEU A 34 -2.68 6.99 -7.12
N ASP A 35 -3.04 8.11 -7.76
CA ASP A 35 -2.10 8.88 -8.58
C ASP A 35 -0.86 9.29 -7.78
N CYS A 36 -1.03 9.71 -6.53
CA CYS A 36 0.10 10.04 -5.65
C CYS A 36 0.97 8.81 -5.34
N GLY A 37 0.38 7.62 -5.32
CA GLY A 37 1.12 6.37 -5.15
C GLY A 37 1.99 6.03 -6.36
N TYR A 38 1.48 6.24 -7.57
CA TYR A 38 2.29 6.09 -8.78
C TYR A 38 3.44 7.09 -8.84
N ASP A 39 3.20 8.34 -8.44
CA ASP A 39 4.24 9.35 -8.34
C ASP A 39 5.33 8.95 -7.34
N PHE A 40 4.93 8.40 -6.19
CA PHE A 40 5.86 7.86 -5.19
C PHE A 40 6.73 6.75 -5.79
N ILE A 41 6.14 5.81 -6.51
CA ILE A 41 6.88 4.68 -7.11
C ILE A 41 7.87 5.20 -8.14
N ALA A 42 7.46 6.13 -9.00
CA ALA A 42 8.33 6.72 -10.00
C ALA A 42 9.53 7.43 -9.36
N ASP A 43 9.28 8.22 -8.32
CA ASP A 43 10.33 8.93 -7.59
C ASP A 43 11.26 7.98 -6.84
N ALA A 44 10.74 6.90 -6.29
CA ALA A 44 11.55 5.92 -5.59
C ALA A 44 12.51 5.18 -6.53
N ILE A 45 12.10 4.96 -7.76
CA ILE A 45 12.89 4.23 -8.76
C ILE A 45 13.89 5.16 -9.46
N GLY A 46 13.43 6.32 -9.93
CA GLY A 46 14.19 7.15 -10.86
C GLY A 46 14.76 8.45 -10.30
N ASN A 47 14.33 8.88 -9.12
CA ASN A 47 14.76 10.16 -8.56
C ASN A 47 15.99 9.98 -7.68
N SER A 48 17.12 10.53 -8.10
CA SER A 48 18.38 10.46 -7.35
C SER A 48 18.69 11.74 -6.55
N SER A 49 17.75 12.70 -6.56
CA SER A 49 17.97 13.98 -5.85
C SER A 49 17.62 13.88 -4.36
N ALA A 50 17.87 14.96 -3.61
CA ALA A 50 17.53 15.05 -2.20
C ALA A 50 16.03 14.99 -1.91
N THR A 51 15.18 15.16 -2.96
CA THR A 51 13.72 15.07 -2.82
C THR A 51 13.20 13.64 -2.98
N ARG A 52 14.08 12.65 -3.14
CA ARG A 52 13.67 11.26 -3.23
C ARG A 52 12.90 10.85 -1.97
N PRO A 53 11.73 10.20 -2.12
CA PRO A 53 10.92 9.83 -0.95
C PRO A 53 11.61 8.76 -0.09
N ASN A 54 11.31 8.77 1.20
CA ASN A 54 11.67 7.68 2.10
C ASN A 54 10.81 6.45 1.81
N ALA A 55 11.27 5.29 2.29
CA ALA A 55 10.50 4.05 2.15
C ALA A 55 9.13 4.17 2.83
N MET A 56 8.14 3.45 2.29
CA MET A 56 6.84 3.30 2.95
C MET A 56 7.00 2.39 4.16
N ASP A 57 6.64 2.88 5.33
CA ASP A 57 6.82 2.12 6.57
C ASP A 57 5.61 2.14 7.50
N ASN A 58 4.47 2.69 7.03
CA ASN A 58 3.27 2.80 7.84
C ASN A 58 2.04 2.31 7.09
N ILE A 59 1.08 1.76 7.82
CA ILE A 59 -0.25 1.42 7.32
C ILE A 59 -1.27 2.19 8.13
N SER A 60 -2.21 2.84 7.44
CA SER A 60 -3.31 3.59 8.04
C SER A 60 -4.63 2.93 7.69
N VAL A 61 -5.56 2.97 8.64
CA VAL A 61 -6.93 2.51 8.45
C VAL A 61 -7.92 3.61 8.78
N GLY A 62 -9.06 3.59 8.11
CA GLY A 62 -10.13 4.56 8.32
C GLY A 62 -11.49 3.88 8.44
N THR A 63 -12.50 4.65 8.81
CA THR A 63 -13.85 4.17 9.05
C THR A 63 -14.85 4.55 7.96
N SER A 64 -14.42 5.29 6.94
CA SER A 64 -15.31 5.75 5.87
C SER A 64 -15.67 4.62 4.90
N ALA A 65 -16.93 4.56 4.50
CA ALA A 65 -17.41 3.71 3.43
C ALA A 65 -17.40 4.40 2.06
N THR A 66 -16.91 5.64 1.99
CA THR A 66 -16.82 6.40 0.73
C THR A 66 -15.88 5.71 -0.25
N ALA A 67 -16.31 5.62 -1.50
CA ALA A 67 -15.52 4.98 -2.55
C ALA A 67 -14.18 5.70 -2.77
N VAL A 68 -13.14 4.92 -3.05
CA VAL A 68 -11.79 5.42 -3.35
C VAL A 68 -11.80 6.19 -4.67
N ASN A 69 -11.05 7.29 -4.71
CA ASN A 69 -10.86 8.12 -5.89
C ASN A 69 -9.36 8.19 -6.23
N ALA A 70 -9.02 8.05 -7.51
CA ALA A 70 -7.61 8.03 -7.94
C ALA A 70 -6.83 9.30 -7.61
N GLN A 71 -7.49 10.46 -7.52
CA GLN A 71 -6.87 11.73 -7.15
C GLN A 71 -6.79 11.97 -5.64
N GLN A 72 -7.26 11.04 -4.84
CA GLN A 72 -7.24 11.13 -3.38
C GLN A 72 -5.80 11.16 -2.86
N THR A 73 -5.52 12.04 -1.91
CA THR A 73 -4.19 12.19 -1.32
C THR A 73 -4.13 11.83 0.16
N SER A 74 -5.29 11.58 0.78
CA SER A 74 -5.36 11.21 2.19
C SER A 74 -6.51 10.23 2.42
N LEU A 75 -6.43 9.50 3.51
CA LEU A 75 -7.45 8.54 3.91
C LEU A 75 -8.67 9.27 4.46
N TYR A 76 -9.87 8.89 3.99
CA TYR A 76 -11.12 9.41 4.54
C TYR A 76 -11.35 8.84 5.93
N SER A 77 -11.79 9.71 6.87
CA SER A 77 -12.11 9.29 8.25
C SER A 77 -11.01 8.44 8.88
N HIS A 78 -9.79 8.96 8.88
CA HIS A 78 -8.62 8.28 9.43
C HIS A 78 -8.87 7.85 10.88
N LEU A 79 -8.60 6.59 11.18
CA LEU A 79 -8.76 6.01 12.51
C LEU A 79 -7.42 5.85 13.23
N MET A 80 -6.46 5.15 12.62
CA MET A 80 -5.13 4.99 13.20
C MET A 80 -4.09 4.66 12.15
N THR A 81 -2.82 4.92 12.49
CA THR A 81 -1.65 4.60 11.68
C THR A 81 -0.68 3.80 12.54
N LYS A 82 -0.13 2.74 11.98
CA LYS A 82 0.90 1.95 12.66
C LYS A 82 2.09 1.70 11.74
N LYS A 83 3.26 1.62 12.36
CA LYS A 83 4.46 1.21 11.65
C LYS A 83 4.33 -0.23 11.17
N ALA A 84 4.74 -0.49 9.93
CA ALA A 84 4.59 -1.77 9.28
C ALA A 84 5.93 -2.47 9.10
N THR A 85 5.87 -3.79 8.95
CA THR A 85 7.04 -4.61 8.63
C THR A 85 7.07 -4.87 7.13
N TYR A 86 8.20 -4.55 6.52
CA TYR A 86 8.46 -4.81 5.11
C TYR A 86 9.10 -6.19 4.96
N GLN A 87 8.63 -6.95 3.98
CA GLN A 87 9.19 -8.26 3.65
C GLN A 87 9.30 -8.44 2.15
N HIS A 88 10.46 -8.90 1.71
CA HIS A 88 10.71 -9.25 0.33
C HIS A 88 11.68 -10.43 0.26
N LEU A 89 11.25 -11.50 -0.35
CA LEU A 89 12.13 -12.65 -0.62
C LEU A 89 12.91 -12.39 -1.90
N LYS A 90 14.22 -12.46 -1.82
CA LYS A 90 15.09 -12.25 -2.99
C LYS A 90 14.74 -13.25 -4.09
N GLY A 91 14.56 -12.75 -5.31
CA GLY A 91 14.12 -13.55 -6.45
C GLY A 91 12.61 -13.61 -6.62
N SER A 92 11.84 -13.20 -5.61
CA SER A 92 10.39 -13.03 -5.72
C SER A 92 10.05 -11.76 -6.48
N LYS A 93 8.95 -11.79 -7.24
CA LYS A 93 8.45 -10.62 -7.97
C LYS A 93 7.48 -9.78 -7.14
N ALA A 94 7.37 -10.04 -5.85
CA ALA A 94 6.44 -9.38 -4.96
C ALA A 94 7.10 -9.04 -3.64
N PHE A 95 6.55 -8.04 -2.97
CA PHE A 95 6.90 -7.69 -1.60
C PHE A 95 5.63 -7.43 -0.79
N SER A 96 5.74 -7.42 0.52
CA SER A 96 4.61 -7.14 1.39
C SER A 96 4.97 -6.16 2.49
N ILE A 97 3.96 -5.43 2.94
CA ILE A 97 4.03 -4.55 4.11
C ILE A 97 2.87 -4.98 5.02
N SER A 98 3.18 -5.30 6.27
CA SER A 98 2.17 -5.82 7.20
C SER A 98 2.29 -5.21 8.58
N THR A 99 1.16 -5.08 9.25
CA THR A 99 1.10 -4.65 10.65
C THR A 99 -0.14 -5.24 11.33
N LYS A 100 -0.17 -5.13 12.65
CA LYS A 100 -1.29 -5.60 13.45
C LYS A 100 -1.91 -4.42 14.21
N PHE A 101 -3.20 -4.24 14.05
CA PHE A 101 -3.98 -3.23 14.78
C PHE A 101 -4.68 -3.89 15.96
N GLU A 102 -4.42 -3.37 17.14
CA GLU A 102 -5.02 -3.83 18.39
C GLU A 102 -5.74 -2.69 19.08
#